data_18d88ef4dd92859765b4dd8914b013d5
#
_entry.id   18d88ef4dd92859765b4dd8914b013d5
#
_cell.length_a   1.000
_cell.length_b   1.000
_cell.length_c   1.000
_cell.angle_alpha   90.00
_cell.angle_beta   90.00
_cell.angle_gamma   90.00
#
_symmetry.space_group_name_H-M   'P 1'
#
loop_
_entity.id
_entity.type
_entity.pdbx_description
1 polymer ?
#
loop_
_entity_poly.entity_id
_entity_poly.type
_entity_poly.pdbx_seq_one_letter_code
_entity_poly.pdbx_strand_id
1 'polypeptide(L)'
;RILSQLKRKGIRVLSMHFLVNGEGKYELHLTMRTWKAEKIPVKSLTGILSNLTGRRLIPGKEGAQLIGADYKTVVFREGPSYYTMSGIARIGKGCSNISGDSFTMMDLPGGKRGVALSDGMGCGQAACRESTLVIELLEELLEAGFPEKTAIQMINTTLVCGREEIHYSTIDLTVFDLYTGCLLYTSPS
;
A
#
# COMPACT_ATOMS: atom_id res chain seq x y z
N ARG A 1 -28.65 -10.85 -9.43
CA ARG A 1 -27.70 -11.96 -9.12
C ARG A 1 -27.14 -11.88 -7.71
N ILE A 2 -26.65 -10.73 -7.22
CA ILE A 2 -26.09 -10.60 -5.86
C ILE A 2 -27.14 -10.96 -4.80
N LEU A 3 -28.31 -10.34 -4.84
CA LEU A 3 -29.37 -10.55 -3.86
C LEU A 3 -29.82 -12.03 -3.77
N SER A 4 -29.92 -12.73 -4.89
CA SER A 4 -30.30 -14.15 -4.92
C SER A 4 -29.24 -15.05 -4.28
N GLN A 5 -27.95 -14.76 -4.49
CA GLN A 5 -26.87 -15.53 -3.86
C GLN A 5 -26.78 -15.28 -2.36
N LEU A 6 -26.94 -14.04 -1.92
CA LEU A 6 -26.98 -13.69 -0.51
C LEU A 6 -28.19 -14.33 0.20
N LYS A 7 -29.35 -14.38 -0.47
CA LYS A 7 -30.54 -15.08 0.03
C LYS A 7 -30.28 -16.56 0.25
N ARG A 8 -29.60 -17.25 -0.68
CA ARG A 8 -29.20 -18.66 -0.53
C ARG A 8 -28.30 -18.91 0.68
N LYS A 9 -27.47 -17.91 1.05
CA LYS A 9 -26.63 -17.98 2.25
C LYS A 9 -27.38 -17.69 3.56
N GLY A 10 -28.65 -17.35 3.51
CA GLY A 10 -29.45 -17.01 4.67
C GLY A 10 -29.36 -15.52 5.05
N ILE A 11 -29.08 -14.66 4.07
CA ILE A 11 -28.93 -13.23 4.28
C ILE A 11 -30.09 -12.49 3.58
N ARG A 12 -30.73 -11.62 4.33
CA ARG A 12 -31.70 -10.66 3.83
C ARG A 12 -31.03 -9.30 3.70
N VAL A 13 -31.08 -8.72 2.52
CA VAL A 13 -30.54 -7.39 2.22
C VAL A 13 -31.71 -6.39 2.28
N LEU A 14 -31.53 -5.31 3.04
CA LEU A 14 -32.45 -4.19 3.13
C LEU A 14 -32.13 -3.15 2.05
N SER A 15 -30.85 -2.78 1.94
CA SER A 15 -30.37 -1.82 0.93
C SER A 15 -29.02 -2.23 0.38
N MET A 16 -28.76 -1.85 -0.87
CA MET A 16 -27.52 -2.09 -1.57
C MET A 16 -27.17 -0.86 -2.40
N HIS A 17 -26.02 -0.27 -2.14
CA HIS A 17 -25.49 0.89 -2.86
C HIS A 17 -24.11 0.56 -3.42
N PHE A 18 -23.93 0.83 -4.69
CA PHE A 18 -22.65 0.68 -5.38
C PHE A 18 -22.13 2.07 -5.69
N LEU A 19 -21.03 2.45 -5.08
CA LEU A 19 -20.48 3.80 -5.13
C LEU A 19 -19.06 3.78 -5.70
N VAL A 20 -18.61 4.92 -6.18
CA VAL A 20 -17.21 5.17 -6.52
C VAL A 20 -16.70 6.22 -5.54
N ASN A 21 -15.64 5.92 -4.82
CA ASN A 21 -15.05 6.85 -3.85
C ASN A 21 -14.22 7.94 -4.55
N GLY A 22 -13.70 8.90 -3.77
CA GLY A 22 -12.89 10.01 -4.29
C GLY A 22 -11.58 9.59 -4.98
N GLU A 23 -11.13 8.34 -4.78
CA GLU A 23 -9.96 7.75 -5.44
C GLU A 23 -10.32 6.97 -6.72
N GLY A 24 -11.59 7.00 -7.14
CA GLY A 24 -12.06 6.25 -8.30
C GLY A 24 -12.25 4.74 -8.05
N LYS A 25 -12.17 4.29 -6.80
CA LYS A 25 -12.34 2.89 -6.42
C LYS A 25 -13.77 2.58 -6.02
N TYR A 26 -14.19 1.35 -6.27
CA TYR A 26 -15.57 0.93 -5.97
C TYR A 26 -15.78 0.55 -4.52
N GLU A 27 -16.93 0.98 -4.01
CA GLU A 27 -17.44 0.59 -2.70
C GLU A 27 -18.85 0.01 -2.84
N LEU A 28 -19.08 -1.12 -2.17
CA LEU A 28 -20.39 -1.76 -2.08
C LEU A 28 -20.89 -1.69 -0.64
N HIS A 29 -21.92 -0.90 -0.40
CA HIS A 29 -22.56 -0.76 0.89
C HIS A 29 -23.78 -1.68 0.96
N LEU A 30 -23.77 -2.62 1.89
CA LEU A 30 -24.85 -3.59 2.09
C LEU A 30 -25.40 -3.47 3.50
N THR A 31 -26.68 -3.08 3.63
CA THR A 31 -27.42 -3.21 4.88
C THR A 31 -28.14 -4.55 4.87
N MET A 32 -27.73 -5.44 5.77
CA MET A 32 -28.19 -6.83 5.75
C MET A 32 -28.28 -7.44 7.14
N ARG A 33 -29.06 -8.52 7.24
CA ARG A 33 -29.18 -9.38 8.42
C ARG A 33 -29.23 -10.84 8.01
N THR A 34 -28.97 -11.75 8.94
CA THR A 34 -29.26 -13.17 8.76
C THR A 34 -30.54 -13.57 9.49
N TRP A 35 -31.26 -14.54 8.94
CA TRP A 35 -32.35 -15.21 9.65
C TRP A 35 -31.92 -16.55 10.25
N LYS A 36 -30.67 -16.93 10.07
CA LYS A 36 -30.08 -18.12 10.69
C LYS A 36 -29.73 -17.85 12.14
N ALA A 37 -29.76 -18.90 12.95
CA ALA A 37 -29.36 -18.83 14.35
C ALA A 37 -27.86 -18.49 14.50
N GLU A 38 -27.03 -18.95 13.58
CA GLU A 38 -25.59 -18.67 13.56
C GLU A 38 -25.30 -17.33 12.89
N LYS A 39 -24.37 -16.58 13.48
CA LYS A 39 -23.85 -15.36 12.87
C LYS A 39 -22.94 -15.71 11.68
N ILE A 40 -23.06 -14.95 10.61
CA ILE A 40 -22.30 -15.16 9.38
C ILE A 40 -21.09 -14.21 9.35
N PRO A 41 -19.85 -14.71 9.25
CA PRO A 41 -18.69 -13.85 9.09
C PRO A 41 -18.74 -13.05 7.78
N VAL A 42 -18.53 -11.73 7.86
CA VAL A 42 -18.54 -10.84 6.67
C VAL A 42 -17.50 -11.29 5.64
N LYS A 43 -16.34 -11.75 6.10
CA LYS A 43 -15.27 -12.28 5.22
C LYS A 43 -15.74 -13.45 4.34
N SER A 44 -16.72 -14.25 4.76
CA SER A 44 -17.24 -15.36 3.95
C SER A 44 -18.03 -14.93 2.71
N LEU A 45 -18.38 -13.65 2.62
CA LEU A 45 -19.11 -13.08 1.49
C LEU A 45 -18.19 -12.49 0.42
N THR A 46 -16.94 -12.21 0.75
CA THR A 46 -15.99 -11.53 -0.15
C THR A 46 -15.83 -12.27 -1.48
N GLY A 47 -15.63 -13.58 -1.45
CA GLY A 47 -15.48 -14.39 -2.67
C GLY A 47 -16.70 -14.35 -3.57
N ILE A 48 -17.90 -14.43 -2.99
CA ILE A 48 -19.15 -14.38 -3.74
C ILE A 48 -19.35 -13.02 -4.38
N LEU A 49 -19.15 -11.94 -3.59
CA LEU A 49 -19.31 -10.58 -4.08
C LEU A 49 -18.28 -10.24 -5.14
N SER A 50 -17.01 -10.64 -4.93
CA SER A 50 -15.95 -10.42 -5.89
C SER A 50 -16.22 -11.12 -7.22
N ASN A 51 -16.66 -12.39 -7.20
CA ASN A 51 -17.01 -13.13 -8.40
C ASN A 51 -18.21 -12.54 -9.16
N LEU A 52 -19.19 -12.01 -8.42
CA LEU A 52 -20.41 -11.46 -9.03
C LEU A 52 -20.20 -10.04 -9.59
N THR A 53 -19.29 -9.28 -9.02
CA THR A 53 -18.95 -7.91 -9.46
C THR A 53 -17.82 -7.87 -10.47
N GLY A 54 -17.05 -8.97 -10.59
CA GLY A 54 -15.83 -9.00 -11.40
C GLY A 54 -14.69 -8.17 -10.81
N ARG A 55 -14.79 -7.79 -9.52
CA ARG A 55 -13.82 -6.95 -8.82
C ARG A 55 -13.44 -7.58 -7.49
N ARG A 56 -12.19 -7.45 -7.10
CA ARG A 56 -11.74 -7.93 -5.80
C ARG A 56 -12.29 -7.00 -4.71
N LEU A 57 -13.32 -7.45 -4.00
CA LEU A 57 -13.91 -6.74 -2.88
C LEU A 57 -13.39 -7.32 -1.57
N ILE A 58 -13.02 -6.45 -0.64
CA ILE A 58 -12.61 -6.78 0.73
C ILE A 58 -13.50 -6.03 1.72
N PRO A 59 -13.81 -6.61 2.89
CA PRO A 59 -14.59 -5.90 3.91
C PRO A 59 -13.76 -4.73 4.46
N GLY A 60 -14.40 -3.57 4.63
CA GLY A 60 -13.81 -2.44 5.32
C GLY A 60 -13.43 -2.82 6.76
N LYS A 61 -12.37 -2.20 7.28
CA LYS A 61 -11.96 -2.40 8.68
C LYS A 61 -12.99 -1.84 9.66
N GLU A 62 -13.68 -0.79 9.23
CA GLU A 62 -14.75 -0.12 9.96
C GLU A 62 -16.08 -0.84 9.68
N GLY A 63 -16.80 -1.22 10.72
CA GLY A 63 -18.11 -1.84 10.60
C GLY A 63 -18.21 -3.24 11.19
N ALA A 64 -19.39 -3.84 10.99
CA ALA A 64 -19.67 -5.16 11.53
C ALA A 64 -18.84 -6.24 10.86
N GLN A 65 -18.17 -7.07 11.65
CA GLN A 65 -17.42 -8.24 11.18
C GLN A 65 -18.29 -9.51 11.12
N LEU A 66 -19.44 -9.47 11.79
CA LEU A 66 -20.41 -10.56 11.85
C LEU A 66 -21.82 -10.04 11.54
N ILE A 67 -22.55 -10.78 10.72
CA ILE A 67 -23.94 -10.52 10.37
C ILE A 67 -24.80 -11.35 11.31
N GLY A 68 -25.64 -10.68 12.10
CA GLY A 68 -26.58 -11.29 13.04
C GLY A 68 -28.04 -11.08 12.62
N ALA A 69 -28.94 -11.21 13.63
CA ALA A 69 -30.36 -11.04 13.44
C ALA A 69 -30.80 -9.58 13.16
N ASP A 70 -29.98 -8.62 13.61
CA ASP A 70 -30.25 -7.20 13.39
C ASP A 70 -29.64 -6.72 12.08
N TYR A 71 -30.29 -5.73 11.45
CA TYR A 71 -29.74 -5.10 10.27
C TYR A 71 -28.47 -4.31 10.62
N LYS A 72 -27.40 -4.59 9.88
CA LYS A 72 -26.12 -3.88 9.97
C LYS A 72 -25.64 -3.52 8.59
N THR A 73 -25.05 -2.35 8.47
CA THR A 73 -24.40 -1.92 7.24
C THR A 73 -22.94 -2.38 7.24
N VAL A 74 -22.57 -3.03 6.18
CA VAL A 74 -21.19 -3.47 5.90
C VAL A 74 -20.75 -2.82 4.61
N VAL A 75 -19.55 -2.26 4.62
CA VAL A 75 -18.92 -1.66 3.46
C VAL A 75 -17.85 -2.63 2.94
N PHE A 76 -17.99 -3.01 1.68
CA PHE A 76 -16.96 -3.74 0.95
C PHE A 76 -16.27 -2.74 0.02
N ARG A 77 -14.95 -2.69 0.07
CA ARG A 77 -14.12 -1.80 -0.76
C ARG A 77 -13.36 -2.61 -1.79
N GLU A 78 -13.09 -2.01 -2.93
CA GLU A 78 -12.20 -2.60 -3.91
C GLU A 78 -10.81 -2.74 -3.28
N GLY A 79 -10.31 -3.96 -3.25
CA GLY A 79 -9.00 -4.30 -2.73
C GLY A 79 -7.96 -4.40 -3.85
N PRO A 80 -6.67 -4.42 -3.51
CA PRO A 80 -5.60 -4.55 -4.49
C PRO A 80 -5.68 -5.87 -5.23
N SER A 81 -5.41 -5.84 -6.54
CA SER A 81 -5.41 -7.02 -7.42
C SER A 81 -4.09 -7.78 -7.36
N TYR A 82 -3.03 -7.10 -6.95
CA TYR A 82 -1.66 -7.61 -6.88
C TYR A 82 -1.14 -7.57 -5.44
N TYR A 83 -0.14 -8.36 -5.17
CA TYR A 83 0.66 -8.30 -3.94
C TYR A 83 2.12 -8.47 -4.31
N THR A 84 3.00 -7.91 -3.49
CA THR A 84 4.44 -8.03 -3.66
C THR A 84 5.01 -8.96 -2.60
N MET A 85 5.94 -9.81 -3.01
CA MET A 85 6.84 -10.51 -2.10
C MET A 85 8.23 -9.95 -2.31
N SER A 86 8.95 -9.67 -1.23
CA SER A 86 10.28 -9.10 -1.26
C SER A 86 11.24 -9.93 -0.44
N GLY A 87 12.47 -10.00 -0.88
CA GLY A 87 13.58 -10.60 -0.17
C GLY A 87 14.75 -9.64 -0.17
N ILE A 88 15.48 -9.58 0.93
CA ILE A 88 16.64 -8.72 1.10
C ILE A 88 17.86 -9.57 1.42
N ALA A 89 18.94 -9.32 0.70
CA ALA A 89 20.26 -9.84 1.03
C ALA A 89 21.24 -8.66 1.06
N ARG A 90 22.06 -8.57 2.09
CA ARG A 90 23.10 -7.56 2.25
C ARG A 90 24.44 -8.24 2.50
N ILE A 91 25.43 -7.87 1.72
CA ILE A 91 26.79 -8.40 1.85
C ILE A 91 27.74 -7.20 1.96
N GLY A 92 28.48 -7.12 3.06
CA GLY A 92 29.51 -6.11 3.25
C GLY A 92 30.73 -6.39 2.36
N LYS A 93 31.34 -5.34 1.83
CA LYS A 93 32.57 -5.45 1.02
C LYS A 93 33.80 -5.57 1.94
N GLY A 94 34.52 -6.66 1.85
CA GLY A 94 35.77 -6.88 2.61
C GLY A 94 35.56 -7.13 4.10
N CYS A 95 36.46 -6.67 4.96
CA CYS A 95 36.44 -6.87 6.41
C CYS A 95 35.56 -5.87 7.20
N SER A 96 34.87 -4.94 6.54
CA SER A 96 34.02 -3.99 7.22
C SER A 96 32.57 -4.50 7.25
N ASN A 97 31.97 -4.51 8.44
CA ASN A 97 30.55 -4.86 8.62
C ASN A 97 29.59 -3.69 8.27
N ILE A 98 30.12 -2.55 7.83
CA ILE A 98 29.36 -1.34 7.52
C ILE A 98 29.34 -1.14 6.01
N SER A 99 28.18 -1.27 5.40
CA SER A 99 27.95 -0.89 4.01
C SER A 99 27.47 0.57 3.96
N GLY A 100 27.94 1.32 2.97
CA GLY A 100 27.46 2.66 2.65
C GLY A 100 26.03 2.70 2.10
N ASP A 101 25.47 1.54 1.72
CA ASP A 101 24.16 1.43 1.11
C ASP A 101 23.06 1.38 2.18
N SER A 102 21.97 2.05 1.91
CA SER A 102 20.72 1.99 2.71
C SER A 102 19.54 1.65 1.81
N PHE A 103 18.55 1.00 2.37
CA PHE A 103 17.34 0.65 1.64
C PHE A 103 16.11 0.73 2.54
N THR A 104 14.95 0.91 1.93
CA THR A 104 13.65 0.81 2.61
C THR A 104 12.61 0.15 1.73
N MET A 105 11.58 -0.39 2.39
CA MET A 105 10.35 -0.87 1.77
C MET A 105 9.18 -0.27 2.51
N MET A 106 8.35 0.45 1.78
CA MET A 106 7.28 1.26 2.37
C MET A 106 5.93 0.98 1.72
N ASP A 107 4.87 1.06 2.49
CA ASP A 107 3.50 1.05 2.01
C ASP A 107 3.06 2.50 1.80
N LEU A 108 2.79 2.86 0.54
CA LEU A 108 2.47 4.22 0.15
C LEU A 108 0.95 4.43 0.01
N PRO A 109 0.49 5.69 0.12
CA PRO A 109 -0.91 6.03 -0.11
C PRO A 109 -1.43 5.54 -1.45
N GLY A 110 -2.74 5.27 -1.52
CA GLY A 110 -3.37 4.81 -2.76
C GLY A 110 -3.15 3.32 -3.07
N GLY A 111 -2.56 2.53 -2.14
CA GLY A 111 -2.29 1.10 -2.32
C GLY A 111 -1.12 0.83 -3.24
N LYS A 112 -0.11 1.67 -3.13
CA LYS A 112 1.19 1.50 -3.77
C LYS A 112 2.21 0.90 -2.80
N ARG A 113 3.23 0.27 -3.31
CA ARG A 113 4.39 -0.21 -2.55
C ARG A 113 5.66 0.34 -3.13
N GLY A 114 6.45 1.02 -2.28
CA GLY A 114 7.74 1.57 -2.64
C GLY A 114 8.88 0.67 -2.18
N VAL A 115 9.92 0.60 -2.99
CA VAL A 115 11.23 0.03 -2.62
C VAL A 115 12.26 1.04 -3.05
N ALA A 116 13.09 1.48 -2.12
CA ALA A 116 14.15 2.44 -2.40
C ALA A 116 15.50 1.89 -1.94
N LEU A 117 16.52 2.17 -2.73
CA LEU A 117 17.92 1.90 -2.46
C LEU A 117 18.71 3.20 -2.61
N SER A 118 19.62 3.46 -1.70
CA SER A 118 20.54 4.60 -1.75
C SER A 118 21.96 4.12 -1.50
N ASP A 119 22.87 4.46 -2.40
CA ASP A 119 24.30 4.24 -2.26
C ASP A 119 24.98 5.55 -1.84
N GLY A 120 25.58 5.56 -0.64
CA GLY A 120 26.32 6.70 -0.10
C GLY A 120 27.72 6.75 -0.67
N MET A 121 28.17 7.96 -1.04
CA MET A 121 29.50 8.15 -1.62
C MET A 121 30.60 7.87 -0.61
N GLY A 122 31.53 6.96 -0.95
CA GLY A 122 32.67 6.60 -0.13
C GLY A 122 32.49 5.32 0.68
N CYS A 123 33.22 5.20 1.78
CA CYS A 123 33.22 4.02 2.64
C CYS A 123 33.04 4.41 4.12
N GLY A 124 32.41 3.52 4.89
CA GLY A 124 32.35 3.63 6.34
C GLY A 124 31.12 4.38 6.87
N GLN A 125 31.24 4.89 8.09
CA GLN A 125 30.09 5.46 8.83
C GLN A 125 29.50 6.73 8.20
N ALA A 126 30.31 7.55 7.54
CA ALA A 126 29.83 8.80 6.93
C ALA A 126 28.90 8.50 5.75
N ALA A 127 29.32 7.63 4.82
CA ALA A 127 28.51 7.19 3.68
C ALA A 127 27.21 6.50 4.13
N CYS A 128 27.30 5.66 5.16
CA CYS A 128 26.13 4.99 5.73
C CYS A 128 25.12 5.99 6.34
N ARG A 129 25.59 7.03 7.05
CA ARG A 129 24.71 8.07 7.60
C ARG A 129 23.99 8.87 6.52
N GLU A 130 24.70 9.17 5.43
CA GLU A 130 24.12 9.93 4.32
C GLU A 130 23.06 9.15 3.56
N SER A 131 23.36 7.93 3.18
CA SER A 131 22.39 7.07 2.51
C SER A 131 21.17 6.80 3.39
N THR A 132 21.37 6.65 4.72
CA THR A 132 20.27 6.49 5.67
C THR A 132 19.40 7.74 5.73
N LEU A 133 20.01 8.93 5.85
CA LEU A 133 19.26 10.19 5.87
C LEU A 133 18.43 10.38 4.60
N VAL A 134 19.00 10.08 3.45
CA VAL A 134 18.31 10.17 2.16
C VAL A 134 17.10 9.24 2.11
N ILE A 135 17.26 8.01 2.59
CA ILE A 135 16.17 7.02 2.64
C ILE A 135 15.09 7.46 3.62
N GLU A 136 15.43 7.94 4.81
CA GLU A 136 14.47 8.43 5.81
C GLU A 136 13.66 9.62 5.27
N LEU A 137 14.31 10.60 4.66
CA LEU A 137 13.61 11.74 4.04
C LEU A 137 12.70 11.31 2.89
N LEU A 138 13.14 10.36 2.07
CA LEU A 138 12.35 9.83 0.98
C LEU A 138 11.08 9.13 1.50
N GLU A 139 11.23 8.31 2.53
CA GLU A 139 10.14 7.59 3.18
C GLU A 139 9.11 8.57 3.75
N GLU A 140 9.54 9.56 4.54
CA GLU A 140 8.66 10.57 5.12
C GLU A 140 7.87 11.35 4.05
N LEU A 141 8.54 11.79 2.98
CA LEU A 141 7.88 12.54 1.90
C LEU A 141 6.88 11.68 1.12
N LEU A 142 7.24 10.45 0.78
CA LEU A 142 6.36 9.56 0.03
C LEU A 142 5.18 9.07 0.88
N GLU A 143 5.37 8.78 2.15
CA GLU A 143 4.30 8.42 3.08
C GLU A 143 3.35 9.59 3.34
N ALA A 144 3.86 10.83 3.34
CA ALA A 144 3.05 12.04 3.40
C ALA A 144 2.27 12.30 2.10
N GLY A 145 2.48 11.50 1.05
CA GLY A 145 1.74 11.56 -0.20
C GLY A 145 2.32 12.52 -1.25
N PHE A 146 3.57 12.98 -1.08
CA PHE A 146 4.22 13.75 -2.13
C PHE A 146 4.47 12.89 -3.37
N PRO A 147 4.29 13.45 -4.59
CA PRO A 147 4.67 12.74 -5.81
C PRO A 147 6.15 12.38 -5.82
N GLU A 148 6.49 11.23 -6.36
CA GLU A 148 7.83 10.64 -6.35
C GLU A 148 8.89 11.62 -6.89
N LYS A 149 8.59 12.27 -8.01
CA LYS A 149 9.48 13.28 -8.62
C LYS A 149 9.71 14.49 -7.71
N THR A 150 8.66 14.96 -7.04
CA THR A 150 8.73 16.10 -6.12
C THR A 150 9.57 15.74 -4.89
N ALA A 151 9.35 14.56 -4.31
CA ALA A 151 10.12 14.07 -3.17
C ALA A 151 11.63 14.03 -3.48
N ILE A 152 12.02 13.46 -4.63
CA ILE A 152 13.41 13.40 -5.07
C ILE A 152 14.00 14.81 -5.28
N GLN A 153 13.25 15.72 -5.89
CA GLN A 153 13.69 17.10 -6.09
C GLN A 153 13.91 17.85 -4.76
N MET A 154 13.03 17.64 -3.79
CA MET A 154 13.17 18.25 -2.45
C MET A 154 14.41 17.71 -1.74
N ILE A 155 14.66 16.40 -1.78
CA ILE A 155 15.84 15.78 -1.19
C ILE A 155 17.11 16.35 -1.83
N ASN A 156 17.19 16.37 -3.16
CA ASN A 156 18.33 16.92 -3.88
C ASN A 156 18.60 18.39 -3.49
N THR A 157 17.55 19.20 -3.38
CA THR A 157 17.69 20.60 -2.96
C THR A 157 18.23 20.70 -1.53
N THR A 158 17.71 19.88 -0.62
CA THR A 158 18.15 19.88 0.79
C THR A 158 19.61 19.47 0.93
N LEU A 159 20.06 18.46 0.17
CA LEU A 159 21.44 17.98 0.20
C LEU A 159 22.42 19.02 -0.34
N VAL A 160 22.04 19.77 -1.38
CA VAL A 160 22.88 20.83 -1.98
C VAL A 160 22.95 22.06 -1.10
N CYS A 161 21.85 22.50 -0.49
CA CYS A 161 21.78 23.76 0.27
C CYS A 161 22.34 23.67 1.69
N GLY A 162 22.55 22.49 2.23
CA GLY A 162 22.82 22.29 3.65
C GLY A 162 24.30 22.09 4.03
N ARG A 163 25.25 22.08 3.10
CA ARG A 163 26.63 21.64 3.39
C ARG A 163 27.72 22.39 2.61
N GLU A 164 28.87 22.58 3.27
CA GLU A 164 30.10 23.13 2.66
C GLU A 164 30.76 22.13 1.70
N GLU A 165 30.57 20.82 1.91
CA GLU A 165 31.06 19.74 1.02
C GLU A 165 29.88 19.07 0.31
N ILE A 166 29.98 18.96 -1.01
CA ILE A 166 28.96 18.33 -1.83
C ILE A 166 29.14 16.80 -1.72
N HIS A 167 28.24 16.16 -0.98
CA HIS A 167 28.16 14.72 -0.93
C HIS A 167 27.01 14.24 -1.82
N TYR A 168 27.29 13.23 -2.64
CA TYR A 168 26.29 12.66 -3.54
C TYR A 168 25.86 11.31 -3.00
N SER A 169 24.56 11.08 -2.98
CA SER A 169 23.98 9.76 -2.76
C SER A 169 23.03 9.46 -3.91
N THR A 170 23.10 8.26 -4.44
CA THR A 170 22.15 7.83 -5.48
C THR A 170 20.84 7.40 -4.83
N ILE A 171 19.73 7.55 -5.56
CA ILE A 171 18.43 7.03 -5.17
C ILE A 171 17.88 6.21 -6.32
N ASP A 172 17.72 4.92 -6.10
CA ASP A 172 16.96 4.03 -6.97
C ASP A 172 15.61 3.79 -6.31
N LEU A 173 14.52 4.29 -6.91
CA LEU A 173 13.17 4.15 -6.41
C LEU A 173 12.32 3.35 -7.37
N THR A 174 11.67 2.33 -6.85
CA THR A 174 10.68 1.53 -7.55
C THR A 174 9.34 1.62 -6.82
N VAL A 175 8.28 2.00 -7.51
CA VAL A 175 6.93 2.09 -6.95
C VAL A 175 5.99 1.17 -7.72
N PHE A 176 5.33 0.29 -6.99
CA PHE A 176 4.36 -0.66 -7.48
C PHE A 176 2.95 -0.19 -7.13
N ASP A 177 2.09 -0.03 -8.12
CA ASP A 177 0.65 0.14 -7.91
C ASP A 177 -0.01 -1.25 -7.82
N LEU A 178 -0.49 -1.59 -6.61
CA LEU A 178 -1.08 -2.90 -6.33
C LEU A 178 -2.50 -3.07 -6.90
N TYR A 179 -3.12 -2.01 -7.41
CA TYR A 179 -4.42 -2.10 -8.08
C TYR A 179 -4.28 -2.35 -9.57
N THR A 180 -3.37 -1.66 -10.23
CA THR A 180 -3.18 -1.70 -11.69
C THR A 180 -2.06 -2.64 -12.12
N GLY A 181 -1.12 -2.96 -11.23
CA GLY A 181 0.11 -3.68 -11.55
C GLY A 181 1.14 -2.80 -12.27
N CYS A 182 0.92 -1.49 -12.31
CA CYS A 182 1.85 -0.55 -12.92
C CYS A 182 3.12 -0.44 -12.07
N LEU A 183 4.27 -0.45 -12.73
CA LEU A 183 5.58 -0.27 -12.14
C LEU A 183 6.15 1.06 -12.60
N LEU A 184 6.47 1.93 -11.65
CA LEU A 184 7.28 3.13 -11.86
C LEU A 184 8.68 2.85 -11.34
N TYR A 185 9.68 3.05 -12.18
CA TYR A 185 11.09 3.00 -11.81
C TYR A 185 11.73 4.36 -12.06
N THR A 186 12.43 4.88 -11.09
CA THR A 186 13.23 6.10 -11.21
C THR A 186 14.65 5.81 -10.77
N SER A 187 15.60 5.96 -11.67
CA SER A 187 17.03 6.04 -11.35
C SER A 187 17.47 7.45 -11.74
N PRO A 188 17.97 8.27 -10.84
CA PRO A 188 18.64 9.50 -11.20
C PRO A 188 20.01 9.14 -11.76
N SER A 189 20.13 9.20 -13.07
CA SER A 189 21.41 9.24 -13.77
C SER A 189 21.99 10.65 -13.74
#